data_0802d5a6c1be7c71ab5608c21d2f0c42
#
_entry.id   0802d5a6c1be7c71ab5608c21d2f0c42
#
_cell.length_a   1.000
_cell.length_b   1.000
_cell.length_c   1.000
_cell.angle_alpha   90.00
_cell.angle_beta   90.00
_cell.angle_gamma   90.00
#
_symmetry.space_group_name_H-M   'P 1'
#
loop_
_entity.id
_entity.type
_entity.pdbx_description
1 polymer ?
#
loop_
_entity_poly.entity_id
_entity_poly.type
_entity_poly.pdbx_seq_one_letter_code
_entity_poly.pdbx_strand_id
1 'polypeptide(L)'
;SVSYELVTKLLREQLGFNGLIVTDSSTMAGVTALLPRDKLVPMSIAAGCDMFLFTKDLEEDIGFMTDGLRRGILTEERLVEAVTRILALKAALRLPEKREAGRLIPRAEDAGRQVGQPLFAEWSRICADRSVTLVKEESGVLPLTPERYPRVLFCPLDNRSAGTSFFTAEGSANKRFRELLAANGFDVTVFEPAQGMEGFMTPVRDIVEKYDLIVYSAELVTRSNQTVVRPEWSNPMG
;
A
#
# COMPACT_ATOMS: atom_id res chain seq x y z
N SER A 1 -4.34 12.80 -11.61
CA SER A 1 -5.13 12.35 -12.78
C SER A 1 -5.92 13.44 -13.49
N VAL A 2 -6.05 14.65 -12.91
CA VAL A 2 -6.75 15.79 -13.54
C VAL A 2 -5.82 16.89 -14.04
N SER A 3 -4.53 16.71 -13.99
CA SER A 3 -3.56 17.69 -14.47
C SER A 3 -3.10 17.32 -15.89
N TYR A 4 -3.49 18.12 -16.86
CA TYR A 4 -3.01 18.02 -18.23
C TYR A 4 -1.49 18.13 -18.32
N GLU A 5 -0.89 19.03 -17.54
CA GLU A 5 0.57 19.25 -17.51
C GLU A 5 1.33 17.98 -17.08
N LEU A 6 0.83 17.25 -16.09
CA LEU A 6 1.49 16.03 -15.63
C LEU A 6 1.18 14.82 -16.51
N VAL A 7 -0.10 14.65 -16.88
CA VAL A 7 -0.53 13.42 -17.60
C VAL A 7 -0.18 13.49 -19.07
N THR A 8 -0.48 14.60 -19.73
CA THR A 8 -0.21 14.74 -21.16
C THR A 8 1.18 15.34 -21.42
N LYS A 9 1.48 16.53 -20.92
CA LYS A 9 2.74 17.20 -21.26
C LYS A 9 3.96 16.45 -20.74
N LEU A 10 3.99 16.12 -19.46
CA LEU A 10 5.15 15.45 -18.89
C LEU A 10 5.20 13.96 -19.27
N LEU A 11 4.16 13.20 -18.90
CA LEU A 11 4.21 11.72 -19.03
C LEU A 11 4.16 11.28 -20.49
N ARG A 12 3.21 11.80 -21.31
CA ARG A 12 3.08 11.38 -22.71
C ARG A 12 4.09 12.01 -23.64
N GLU A 13 4.19 13.36 -23.60
CA GLU A 13 4.99 14.08 -24.59
C GLU A 13 6.48 14.09 -24.25
N GLN A 14 6.86 14.50 -23.02
CA GLN A 14 8.27 14.62 -22.65
C GLN A 14 8.94 13.29 -22.34
N LEU A 15 8.26 12.41 -21.55
CA LEU A 15 8.79 11.10 -21.21
C LEU A 15 8.46 10.02 -22.25
N GLY A 16 7.64 10.31 -23.25
CA GLY A 16 7.31 9.40 -24.35
C GLY A 16 6.52 8.16 -23.93
N PHE A 17 5.76 8.22 -22.82
CA PHE A 17 4.98 7.06 -22.39
C PHE A 17 3.85 6.74 -23.35
N ASN A 18 3.96 5.63 -24.05
CA ASN A 18 2.99 5.20 -25.07
C ASN A 18 1.99 4.12 -24.59
N GLY A 19 1.96 3.82 -23.31
CA GLY A 19 1.03 2.86 -22.73
C GLY A 19 -0.34 3.46 -22.38
N LEU A 20 -1.21 2.61 -21.82
CA LEU A 20 -2.51 3.00 -21.29
C LEU A 20 -2.33 3.73 -19.96
N ILE A 21 -2.91 4.91 -19.83
CA ILE A 21 -2.93 5.67 -18.58
C ILE A 21 -4.29 5.45 -17.91
N VAL A 22 -4.25 4.90 -16.69
CA VAL A 22 -5.44 4.56 -15.91
C VAL A 22 -5.52 5.45 -14.69
N THR A 23 -6.71 5.95 -14.34
CA THR A 23 -6.91 6.71 -13.11
C THR A 23 -6.84 5.79 -11.90
N ASP A 24 -6.83 6.36 -10.72
CA ASP A 24 -7.23 5.70 -9.48
C ASP A 24 -8.71 5.99 -9.17
N SER A 25 -9.22 5.55 -8.03
CA SER A 25 -10.64 5.65 -7.67
C SER A 25 -11.16 7.08 -7.62
N SER A 26 -12.36 7.28 -8.18
CA SER A 26 -13.09 8.56 -8.13
C SER A 26 -13.56 8.95 -6.73
N THR A 27 -13.46 8.04 -5.76
CA THR A 27 -13.89 8.27 -4.37
C THR A 27 -12.77 8.71 -3.45
N MET A 28 -11.53 8.75 -3.93
CA MET A 28 -10.38 9.12 -3.09
C MET A 28 -10.51 10.56 -2.59
N ALA A 29 -10.35 10.74 -1.27
CA ALA A 29 -10.49 12.03 -0.60
C ALA A 29 -9.58 13.12 -1.21
N GLY A 30 -8.35 12.79 -1.60
CA GLY A 30 -7.41 13.73 -2.23
C GLY A 30 -7.86 14.26 -3.59
N VAL A 31 -8.79 13.56 -4.27
CA VAL A 31 -9.32 13.96 -5.58
C VAL A 31 -10.67 14.66 -5.41
N THR A 32 -11.54 14.12 -4.57
CA THR A 32 -12.88 14.70 -4.31
C THR A 32 -12.82 16.01 -3.53
N ALA A 33 -11.74 16.27 -2.79
CA ALA A 33 -11.49 17.56 -2.14
C ALA A 33 -11.13 18.67 -3.15
N LEU A 34 -10.64 18.33 -4.34
CA LEU A 34 -10.29 19.30 -5.38
C LEU A 34 -11.48 19.72 -6.22
N LEU A 35 -12.29 18.76 -6.65
CA LEU A 35 -13.39 18.97 -7.59
C LEU A 35 -14.57 18.03 -7.28
N PRO A 36 -15.81 18.47 -7.51
CA PRO A 36 -16.98 17.59 -7.50
C PRO A 36 -16.91 16.58 -8.65
N ARG A 37 -17.49 15.39 -8.45
CA ARG A 37 -17.36 14.26 -9.36
C ARG A 37 -17.88 14.52 -10.79
N ASP A 38 -18.91 15.31 -10.94
CA ASP A 38 -19.47 15.71 -12.25
C ASP A 38 -18.47 16.44 -13.14
N LYS A 39 -17.47 17.08 -12.53
CA LYS A 39 -16.35 17.70 -13.26
C LYS A 39 -15.12 16.77 -13.28
N LEU A 40 -14.82 16.13 -12.15
CA LEU A 40 -13.66 15.29 -11.99
C LEU A 40 -13.59 14.15 -13.02
N VAL A 41 -14.71 13.45 -13.20
CA VAL A 41 -14.79 12.25 -14.03
C VAL A 41 -14.45 12.59 -15.50
N PRO A 42 -15.11 13.52 -16.18
CA PRO A 42 -14.74 13.89 -17.56
C PRO A 42 -13.36 14.58 -17.64
N MET A 43 -12.97 15.38 -16.66
CA MET A 43 -11.65 16.05 -16.64
C MET A 43 -10.48 15.07 -16.56
N SER A 44 -10.66 13.92 -15.93
CA SER A 44 -9.59 12.91 -15.86
C SER A 44 -9.23 12.39 -17.26
N ILE A 45 -10.24 12.13 -18.10
CA ILE A 45 -10.00 11.71 -19.49
C ILE A 45 -9.49 12.89 -20.32
N ALA A 46 -10.06 14.06 -20.14
CA ALA A 46 -9.62 15.29 -20.83
C ALA A 46 -8.14 15.63 -20.52
N ALA A 47 -7.69 15.36 -19.31
CA ALA A 47 -6.30 15.58 -18.90
C ALA A 47 -5.30 14.57 -19.52
N GLY A 48 -5.77 13.49 -20.14
CA GLY A 48 -4.92 12.52 -20.84
C GLY A 48 -4.98 11.09 -20.30
N CYS A 49 -5.78 10.79 -19.26
CA CYS A 49 -6.04 9.41 -18.88
C CYS A 49 -6.89 8.71 -19.95
N ASP A 50 -6.65 7.43 -20.15
CA ASP A 50 -7.36 6.65 -21.18
C ASP A 50 -8.47 5.80 -20.59
N MET A 51 -8.36 5.41 -19.32
CA MET A 51 -9.32 4.55 -18.65
C MET A 51 -9.58 5.06 -17.23
N PHE A 52 -10.84 4.97 -16.84
CA PHE A 52 -11.29 5.31 -15.50
C PHE A 52 -11.41 4.06 -14.64
N LEU A 53 -10.77 4.06 -13.46
CA LEU A 53 -10.71 2.91 -12.57
C LEU A 53 -11.52 3.18 -11.30
N PHE A 54 -12.21 2.14 -10.81
CA PHE A 54 -13.03 2.15 -9.60
C PHE A 54 -14.07 3.27 -9.59
N THR A 55 -15.09 3.07 -10.40
CA THR A 55 -16.30 3.90 -10.38
C THR A 55 -17.00 3.77 -9.02
N LYS A 56 -17.52 4.85 -8.49
CA LYS A 56 -18.41 4.81 -7.32
C LYS A 56 -19.77 4.23 -7.69
N ASP A 57 -20.29 4.72 -8.80
CA ASP A 57 -21.52 4.30 -9.42
C ASP A 57 -21.32 4.39 -10.93
N LEU A 58 -21.54 3.30 -11.64
CA LEU A 58 -21.22 3.21 -13.06
C LEU A 58 -22.17 4.08 -13.92
N GLU A 59 -23.45 4.08 -13.58
CA GLU A 59 -24.46 4.85 -14.34
C GLU A 59 -24.25 6.35 -14.13
N GLU A 60 -23.98 6.76 -12.90
CA GLU A 60 -23.65 8.16 -12.56
C GLU A 60 -22.40 8.62 -13.31
N ASP A 61 -21.33 7.83 -13.30
CA ASP A 61 -20.05 8.17 -13.96
C ASP A 61 -20.19 8.22 -15.49
N ILE A 62 -21.01 7.35 -16.10
CA ILE A 62 -21.37 7.43 -17.53
C ILE A 62 -22.16 8.71 -17.80
N GLY A 63 -23.10 9.08 -16.94
CA GLY A 63 -23.83 10.34 -17.01
C GLY A 63 -22.88 11.54 -17.01
N PHE A 64 -21.93 11.58 -16.07
CA PHE A 64 -20.93 12.65 -15.98
C PHE A 64 -20.02 12.72 -17.20
N MET A 65 -19.60 11.58 -17.77
CA MET A 65 -18.83 11.55 -19.01
C MET A 65 -19.64 12.12 -20.20
N THR A 66 -20.90 11.70 -20.32
CA THR A 66 -21.80 12.17 -21.37
C THR A 66 -22.07 13.68 -21.26
N ASP A 67 -22.31 14.16 -20.06
CA ASP A 67 -22.50 15.60 -19.82
C ASP A 67 -21.19 16.38 -20.01
N GLY A 68 -20.06 15.77 -19.67
CA GLY A 68 -18.73 16.33 -19.95
C GLY A 68 -18.49 16.57 -21.43
N LEU A 69 -18.91 15.64 -22.30
CA LEU A 69 -18.87 15.81 -23.75
C LEU A 69 -19.81 16.95 -24.20
N ARG A 70 -21.07 16.97 -23.74
CA ARG A 70 -22.04 18.04 -24.11
C ARG A 70 -21.57 19.42 -23.67
N ARG A 71 -20.85 19.52 -22.57
CA ARG A 71 -20.32 20.77 -22.00
C ARG A 71 -18.96 21.16 -22.56
N GLY A 72 -18.35 20.34 -23.40
CA GLY A 72 -17.02 20.57 -23.97
C GLY A 72 -15.88 20.44 -22.96
N ILE A 73 -16.08 19.80 -21.80
CA ILE A 73 -15.02 19.46 -20.84
C ILE A 73 -14.15 18.35 -21.41
N LEU A 74 -14.77 17.36 -22.02
CA LEU A 74 -14.14 16.27 -22.76
C LEU A 74 -14.48 16.42 -24.23
N THR A 75 -13.48 16.37 -25.12
CA THR A 75 -13.71 16.42 -26.56
C THR A 75 -13.91 15.02 -27.14
N GLU A 76 -14.60 14.93 -28.27
CA GLU A 76 -14.82 13.67 -28.98
C GLU A 76 -13.49 13.08 -29.47
N GLU A 77 -12.56 13.90 -29.96
CA GLU A 77 -11.23 13.47 -30.38
C GLU A 77 -10.47 12.80 -29.25
N ARG A 78 -10.50 13.41 -28.05
CA ARG A 78 -9.81 12.84 -26.88
C ARG A 78 -10.46 11.54 -26.42
N LEU A 79 -11.78 11.43 -26.49
CA LEU A 79 -12.50 10.19 -26.21
C LEU A 79 -12.12 9.09 -27.21
N VAL A 80 -12.12 9.39 -28.51
CA VAL A 80 -11.72 8.45 -29.56
C VAL A 80 -10.26 8.00 -29.36
N GLU A 81 -9.36 8.90 -29.02
CA GLU A 81 -7.96 8.55 -28.72
C GLU A 81 -7.87 7.56 -27.54
N ALA A 82 -8.59 7.81 -26.46
CA ALA A 82 -8.62 6.91 -25.29
C ALA A 82 -9.14 5.52 -25.66
N VAL A 83 -10.28 5.45 -26.34
CA VAL A 83 -10.88 4.20 -26.78
C VAL A 83 -9.96 3.45 -27.74
N THR A 84 -9.30 4.15 -28.66
CA THR A 84 -8.34 3.55 -29.58
C THR A 84 -7.19 2.88 -28.85
N ARG A 85 -6.62 3.51 -27.81
CA ARG A 85 -5.57 2.92 -26.99
C ARG A 85 -6.04 1.68 -26.23
N ILE A 86 -7.26 1.72 -25.68
CA ILE A 86 -7.87 0.58 -25.00
C ILE A 86 -8.04 -0.60 -25.96
N LEU A 87 -8.58 -0.34 -27.13
CA LEU A 87 -8.82 -1.37 -28.15
C LEU A 87 -7.50 -1.92 -28.71
N ALA A 88 -6.50 -1.06 -28.92
CA ALA A 88 -5.18 -1.48 -29.36
C ALA A 88 -4.50 -2.43 -28.34
N LEU A 89 -4.59 -2.13 -27.04
CA LEU A 89 -4.08 -3.03 -26.00
C LEU A 89 -4.85 -4.36 -25.97
N LYS A 90 -6.18 -4.32 -26.09
CA LYS A 90 -7.00 -5.55 -26.16
C LYS A 90 -6.61 -6.41 -27.37
N ALA A 91 -6.39 -5.78 -28.52
CA ALA A 91 -5.93 -6.47 -29.72
C ALA A 91 -4.52 -7.06 -29.56
N ALA A 92 -3.57 -6.29 -29.02
CA ALA A 92 -2.20 -6.76 -28.76
C ALA A 92 -2.17 -7.95 -27.81
N LEU A 93 -3.06 -7.98 -26.83
CA LEU A 93 -3.25 -9.11 -25.90
C LEU A 93 -4.05 -10.27 -26.51
N ARG A 94 -4.58 -10.11 -27.73
CA ARG A 94 -5.41 -11.07 -28.43
C ARG A 94 -6.64 -11.50 -27.60
N LEU A 95 -7.27 -10.55 -26.91
CA LEU A 95 -8.40 -10.86 -26.02
C LEU A 95 -9.63 -11.39 -26.76
N PRO A 96 -10.01 -10.90 -27.97
CA PRO A 96 -11.12 -11.48 -28.74
C PRO A 96 -10.91 -12.96 -29.03
N GLU A 97 -9.76 -13.34 -29.58
CA GLU A 97 -9.47 -14.73 -29.91
C GLU A 97 -9.34 -15.62 -28.67
N LYS A 98 -8.79 -15.08 -27.58
CA LYS A 98 -8.73 -15.79 -26.29
C LYS A 98 -10.13 -16.03 -25.73
N ARG A 99 -11.04 -15.05 -25.90
CA ARG A 99 -12.44 -15.17 -25.47
C ARG A 99 -13.17 -16.28 -26.23
N GLU A 100 -13.09 -16.25 -27.56
CA GLU A 100 -13.70 -17.27 -28.44
C GLU A 100 -13.18 -18.66 -28.14
N ALA A 101 -11.87 -18.78 -27.84
CA ALA A 101 -11.23 -20.04 -27.46
C ALA A 101 -11.44 -20.47 -26.00
N GLY A 102 -12.20 -19.72 -25.18
CA GLY A 102 -12.38 -19.99 -23.76
C GLY A 102 -11.10 -19.89 -22.92
N ARG A 103 -10.13 -19.08 -23.33
CA ARG A 103 -8.78 -18.98 -22.73
C ARG A 103 -8.48 -17.59 -22.13
N LEU A 104 -9.50 -16.83 -21.76
CA LEU A 104 -9.30 -15.53 -21.09
C LEU A 104 -8.66 -15.67 -19.73
N ILE A 105 -9.01 -16.75 -19.01
CA ILE A 105 -8.43 -17.06 -17.70
C ILE A 105 -7.37 -18.13 -17.91
N PRO A 106 -6.11 -17.89 -17.48
CA PRO A 106 -5.06 -18.91 -17.53
C PRO A 106 -5.44 -20.13 -16.70
N ARG A 107 -4.95 -21.29 -17.06
CA ARG A 107 -5.08 -22.47 -16.21
C ARG A 107 -4.34 -22.27 -14.89
N ALA A 108 -4.87 -22.82 -13.80
CA ALA A 108 -4.23 -22.72 -12.48
C ALA A 108 -2.77 -23.22 -12.49
N GLU A 109 -2.50 -24.29 -13.25
CA GLU A 109 -1.14 -24.85 -13.43
C GLU A 109 -0.18 -23.87 -14.12
N ASP A 110 -0.64 -23.15 -15.14
CA ASP A 110 0.16 -22.17 -15.86
C ASP A 110 0.40 -20.92 -15.02
N ALA A 111 -0.62 -20.48 -14.27
CA ALA A 111 -0.49 -19.40 -13.30
C ALA A 111 0.50 -19.77 -12.18
N GLY A 112 0.42 -20.99 -11.65
CA GLY A 112 1.32 -21.48 -10.60
C GLY A 112 2.79 -21.55 -11.03
N ARG A 113 3.07 -21.70 -12.32
CA ARG A 113 4.45 -21.63 -12.86
C ARG A 113 4.99 -20.21 -12.95
N GLN A 114 4.11 -19.21 -13.03
CA GLN A 114 4.50 -17.80 -13.19
C GLN A 114 4.53 -17.05 -11.85
N VAL A 115 3.67 -17.44 -10.91
CA VAL A 115 3.57 -16.82 -9.59
C VAL A 115 4.54 -17.49 -8.62
N GLY A 116 5.18 -16.70 -7.75
CA GLY A 116 6.04 -17.22 -6.68
C GLY A 116 7.37 -17.81 -7.16
N GLN A 117 7.87 -17.43 -8.33
CA GLN A 117 9.18 -17.88 -8.81
C GLN A 117 10.30 -17.46 -7.84
N PRO A 118 11.37 -18.28 -7.71
CA PRO A 118 12.52 -17.95 -6.86
C PRO A 118 13.12 -16.56 -7.13
N LEU A 119 13.12 -16.13 -8.39
CA LEU A 119 13.57 -14.80 -8.79
C LEU A 119 12.76 -13.69 -8.13
N PHE A 120 11.45 -13.84 -7.99
CA PHE A 120 10.58 -12.84 -7.34
C PHE A 120 10.81 -12.79 -5.83
N ALA A 121 11.07 -13.93 -5.21
CA ALA A 121 11.46 -14.00 -3.80
C ALA A 121 12.79 -13.28 -3.56
N GLU A 122 13.76 -13.47 -4.46
CA GLU A 122 15.04 -12.76 -4.38
C GLU A 122 14.88 -11.24 -4.57
N TRP A 123 14.06 -10.80 -5.53
CA TRP A 123 13.76 -9.38 -5.70
C TRP A 123 13.08 -8.78 -4.47
N SER A 124 12.13 -9.52 -3.88
CA SER A 124 11.48 -9.10 -2.62
C SER A 124 12.49 -8.94 -1.50
N ARG A 125 13.43 -9.89 -1.36
CA ARG A 125 14.50 -9.82 -0.37
C ARG A 125 15.41 -8.61 -0.60
N ILE A 126 15.85 -8.37 -1.83
CA ILE A 126 16.69 -7.21 -2.20
C ILE A 126 15.96 -5.90 -1.90
N CYS A 127 14.66 -5.81 -2.24
CA CYS A 127 13.86 -4.63 -1.93
C CYS A 127 13.75 -4.41 -0.42
N ALA A 128 13.51 -5.47 0.36
CA ALA A 128 13.44 -5.39 1.81
C ALA A 128 14.76 -4.90 2.42
N ASP A 129 15.88 -5.51 2.01
CA ASP A 129 17.22 -5.11 2.48
C ASP A 129 17.52 -3.63 2.18
N ARG A 130 17.19 -3.17 0.96
CA ARG A 130 17.45 -1.78 0.54
C ARG A 130 16.48 -0.76 1.14
N SER A 131 15.33 -1.19 1.64
CA SER A 131 14.33 -0.31 2.25
C SER A 131 14.63 0.01 3.71
N VAL A 132 15.49 -0.80 4.37
CA VAL A 132 15.90 -0.52 5.75
C VAL A 132 16.65 0.80 5.80
N THR A 133 16.12 1.76 6.57
CA THR A 133 16.66 3.12 6.65
C THR A 133 16.96 3.47 8.09
N LEU A 134 18.21 3.77 8.38
CA LEU A 134 18.61 4.30 9.67
C LEU A 134 18.29 5.80 9.71
N VAL A 135 17.27 6.17 10.48
CA VAL A 135 16.79 7.56 10.57
C VAL A 135 17.58 8.35 11.59
N LYS A 136 17.93 7.71 12.71
CA LYS A 136 18.72 8.31 13.78
C LYS A 136 19.56 7.25 14.47
N GLU A 137 20.78 7.59 14.86
CA GLU A 137 21.66 6.74 15.63
C GLU A 137 22.28 7.56 16.79
N GLU A 138 22.33 6.95 17.97
CA GLU A 138 23.17 7.44 19.06
C GLU A 138 24.51 6.69 18.99
N SER A 139 25.61 7.45 19.03
CA SER A 139 26.95 6.89 18.86
C SER A 139 27.23 5.69 19.77
N GLY A 140 27.62 4.60 19.16
CA GLY A 140 28.01 3.38 19.85
C GLY A 140 26.86 2.50 20.31
N VAL A 141 25.61 2.71 19.94
CA VAL A 141 24.50 1.79 20.22
C VAL A 141 24.50 0.61 19.25
N LEU A 142 24.68 0.86 17.98
CA LEU A 142 24.78 -0.17 16.96
C LEU A 142 26.23 -0.69 16.78
N PRO A 143 26.41 -1.95 16.40
CA PRO A 143 25.40 -2.97 16.17
C PRO A 143 24.84 -3.53 17.50
N LEU A 144 23.56 -3.95 17.46
CA LEU A 144 22.94 -4.68 18.55
C LEU A 144 23.42 -6.14 18.48
N THR A 145 24.05 -6.62 19.57
CA THR A 145 24.49 -8.02 19.67
C THR A 145 24.00 -8.63 21.00
N PRO A 146 23.73 -9.95 21.04
CA PRO A 146 23.28 -10.62 22.25
C PRO A 146 24.34 -10.62 23.38
N GLU A 147 25.63 -10.51 23.02
CA GLU A 147 26.72 -10.40 24.02
C GLU A 147 26.67 -9.07 24.79
N ARG A 148 26.24 -8.01 24.08
CA ARG A 148 26.17 -6.67 24.65
C ARG A 148 24.80 -6.37 25.28
N TYR A 149 23.73 -6.89 24.70
CA TYR A 149 22.35 -6.64 25.08
C TYR A 149 21.56 -7.95 25.20
N PRO A 150 21.93 -8.88 26.11
CA PRO A 150 21.32 -10.20 26.15
C PRO A 150 19.82 -10.16 26.43
N ARG A 151 19.35 -9.27 27.33
CA ARG A 151 17.97 -9.24 27.81
C ARG A 151 17.18 -8.11 27.12
N VAL A 152 16.27 -8.48 26.28
CA VAL A 152 15.49 -7.54 25.45
C VAL A 152 14.04 -7.48 25.94
N LEU A 153 13.54 -6.28 26.24
CA LEU A 153 12.11 -6.02 26.39
C LEU A 153 11.57 -5.58 25.03
N PHE A 154 10.73 -6.42 24.42
CA PHE A 154 10.10 -6.17 23.13
C PHE A 154 8.70 -5.59 23.32
N CYS A 155 8.48 -4.36 22.89
CA CYS A 155 7.22 -3.62 22.97
C CYS A 155 6.57 -3.54 21.59
N PRO A 156 5.65 -4.45 21.25
CA PRO A 156 4.93 -4.38 19.98
C PRO A 156 3.92 -3.24 20.01
N LEU A 157 3.94 -2.42 18.96
CA LEU A 157 2.98 -1.37 18.73
C LEU A 157 2.27 -1.65 17.39
N ASP A 158 0.97 -1.86 17.41
CA ASP A 158 0.18 -2.06 16.21
C ASP A 158 -1.13 -1.28 16.24
N ASN A 159 -1.84 -1.25 15.12
CA ASN A 159 -3.13 -0.59 14.99
C ASN A 159 -4.23 -1.58 14.56
N ARG A 160 -4.18 -2.83 15.02
CA ARG A 160 -5.01 -3.93 14.51
C ARG A 160 -6.43 -3.98 15.05
N SER A 161 -6.73 -3.32 16.16
CA SER A 161 -8.06 -3.33 16.79
C SER A 161 -9.16 -2.75 15.89
N ALA A 162 -8.81 -2.07 14.84
CA ALA A 162 -9.77 -1.45 13.92
C ALA A 162 -10.27 -2.37 12.79
N GLY A 163 -10.57 -3.66 13.09
CA GLY A 163 -11.29 -4.58 12.20
C GLY A 163 -10.43 -5.25 11.11
N THR A 164 -10.79 -6.45 10.78
CA THR A 164 -10.15 -7.39 9.87
C THR A 164 -9.59 -6.77 8.58
N SER A 165 -8.28 -6.75 8.44
CA SER A 165 -7.64 -6.60 7.14
C SER A 165 -7.67 -7.95 6.40
N PHE A 166 -8.09 -7.97 5.15
CA PHE A 166 -7.99 -9.12 4.25
C PHE A 166 -6.54 -9.61 4.04
N PHE A 167 -5.56 -8.84 4.50
CA PHE A 167 -4.12 -9.11 4.37
C PHE A 167 -3.45 -9.50 5.69
N THR A 168 -4.19 -9.70 6.77
CA THR A 168 -3.63 -10.30 7.98
C THR A 168 -3.53 -11.82 7.82
N ALA A 169 -2.70 -12.25 6.88
CA ALA A 169 -2.17 -13.59 6.90
C ALA A 169 -1.36 -13.79 8.20
N GLU A 170 -1.27 -15.01 8.64
CA GLU A 170 -0.73 -15.55 9.91
C GLU A 170 0.67 -15.06 10.37
N GLY A 171 1.19 -13.96 9.85
CA GLY A 171 2.52 -13.45 10.15
C GLY A 171 2.57 -11.96 10.39
N SER A 172 2.33 -11.55 11.64
CA SER A 172 2.68 -10.20 12.08
C SER A 172 4.17 -9.96 11.89
N ALA A 173 4.56 -8.81 11.32
CA ALA A 173 5.96 -8.41 11.23
C ALA A 173 6.58 -8.34 12.62
N ASN A 174 5.84 -7.87 13.63
CA ASN A 174 6.24 -7.86 15.02
C ASN A 174 6.54 -9.27 15.55
N LYS A 175 5.67 -10.26 15.25
CA LYS A 175 5.90 -11.66 15.64
C LYS A 175 7.17 -12.20 14.98
N ARG A 176 7.33 -11.98 13.68
CA ARG A 176 8.50 -12.45 12.93
C ARG A 176 9.79 -11.79 13.41
N PHE A 177 9.77 -10.49 13.69
CA PHE A 177 10.94 -9.78 14.21
C PHE A 177 11.36 -10.31 15.57
N ARG A 178 10.42 -10.52 16.50
CA ARG A 178 10.69 -11.15 17.80
C ARG A 178 11.33 -12.54 17.65
N GLU A 179 10.77 -13.37 16.77
CA GLU A 179 11.32 -14.72 16.49
C GLU A 179 12.75 -14.66 15.97
N LEU A 180 13.04 -13.70 15.09
CA LEU A 180 14.39 -13.48 14.58
C LEU A 180 15.36 -13.00 15.66
N LEU A 181 14.96 -12.11 16.57
CA LEU A 181 15.78 -11.71 17.68
C LEU A 181 16.13 -12.91 18.56
N ALA A 182 15.14 -13.71 18.95
CA ALA A 182 15.36 -14.93 19.73
C ALA A 182 16.26 -15.94 19.00
N ALA A 183 16.06 -16.14 17.70
CA ALA A 183 16.90 -17.03 16.88
C ALA A 183 18.35 -16.55 16.76
N ASN A 184 18.59 -15.25 16.92
CA ASN A 184 19.94 -14.66 16.94
C ASN A 184 20.54 -14.55 18.36
N GLY A 185 19.96 -15.23 19.37
CA GLY A 185 20.55 -15.39 20.69
C GLY A 185 20.14 -14.35 21.74
N PHE A 186 19.19 -13.48 21.42
CA PHE A 186 18.64 -12.56 22.42
C PHE A 186 17.59 -13.25 23.30
N ASP A 187 17.60 -12.96 24.59
CA ASP A 187 16.54 -13.34 25.54
C ASP A 187 15.43 -12.29 25.48
N VAL A 188 14.33 -12.62 24.79
CA VAL A 188 13.27 -11.67 24.43
C VAL A 188 12.04 -11.86 25.31
N THR A 189 11.78 -10.88 26.16
CA THR A 189 10.51 -10.75 26.90
C THR A 189 9.58 -9.80 26.17
N VAL A 190 8.33 -10.21 25.94
CA VAL A 190 7.31 -9.35 25.34
C VAL A 190 6.65 -8.51 26.42
N PHE A 191 6.55 -7.22 26.18
CA PHE A 191 5.76 -6.33 27.03
C PHE A 191 4.27 -6.58 26.81
N GLU A 192 3.56 -6.97 27.87
CA GLU A 192 2.12 -7.18 27.88
C GLU A 192 1.44 -6.14 28.78
N PRO A 193 0.86 -5.09 28.20
CA PRO A 193 0.27 -3.99 28.97
C PRO A 193 -1.04 -4.34 29.70
N ALA A 194 -1.63 -5.49 29.39
CA ALA A 194 -2.98 -5.85 29.85
C ALA A 194 -3.09 -6.38 31.28
N GLN A 195 -2.02 -6.43 32.05
CA GLN A 195 -2.06 -7.00 33.41
C GLN A 195 -2.30 -5.98 34.52
N GLY A 196 -3.20 -5.02 34.28
CA GLY A 196 -3.72 -4.15 35.35
C GLY A 196 -2.84 -2.96 35.69
N MET A 197 -3.27 -2.19 36.71
CA MET A 197 -2.56 -0.99 37.20
C MET A 197 -1.12 -1.24 37.63
N GLU A 198 -0.73 -2.46 37.95
CA GLU A 198 0.63 -2.83 38.32
C GLU A 198 1.65 -2.55 37.20
N GLY A 199 1.28 -2.79 35.93
CA GLY A 199 2.14 -2.48 34.78
C GLY A 199 2.42 -0.97 34.62
N PHE A 200 1.49 -0.12 35.01
CA PHE A 200 1.65 1.33 34.98
C PHE A 200 2.50 1.87 36.14
N MET A 201 2.55 1.12 37.22
CA MET A 201 3.25 1.52 38.45
C MET A 201 4.65 0.92 38.54
N THR A 202 5.09 0.13 37.57
CA THR A 202 6.44 -0.41 37.56
C THR A 202 7.45 0.74 37.42
N PRO A 203 8.30 0.97 38.42
CA PRO A 203 9.29 2.02 38.32
C PRO A 203 10.24 1.80 37.17
N VAL A 204 10.60 2.88 36.46
CA VAL A 204 11.55 2.81 35.33
C VAL A 204 12.86 2.14 35.74
N ARG A 205 13.29 2.35 37.01
CA ARG A 205 14.47 1.71 37.55
C ARG A 205 14.40 0.19 37.48
N ASP A 206 13.27 -0.42 37.83
CA ASP A 206 13.09 -1.87 37.83
C ASP A 206 13.14 -2.45 36.40
N ILE A 207 12.69 -1.68 35.41
CA ILE A 207 12.82 -2.04 34.00
C ILE A 207 14.29 -2.00 33.57
N VAL A 208 15.01 -0.92 33.91
CA VAL A 208 16.42 -0.75 33.53
C VAL A 208 17.33 -1.80 34.21
N GLU A 209 17.03 -2.24 35.44
CA GLU A 209 17.76 -3.31 36.11
C GLU A 209 17.50 -4.69 35.48
N LYS A 210 16.32 -4.89 34.91
CA LYS A 210 15.89 -6.18 34.36
C LYS A 210 16.28 -6.38 32.90
N TYR A 211 16.33 -5.33 32.08
CA TYR A 211 16.56 -5.41 30.64
C TYR A 211 17.73 -4.53 30.20
N ASP A 212 18.50 -5.02 29.24
CA ASP A 212 19.65 -4.31 28.67
C ASP A 212 19.24 -3.46 27.45
N LEU A 213 18.14 -3.83 26.80
CA LEU A 213 17.61 -3.16 25.60
C LEU A 213 16.09 -3.16 25.61
N ILE A 214 15.50 -2.03 25.24
CA ILE A 214 14.06 -1.92 24.96
C ILE A 214 13.88 -1.69 23.47
N VAL A 215 13.10 -2.55 22.83
CA VAL A 215 12.77 -2.45 21.39
C VAL A 215 11.30 -2.11 21.22
N TYR A 216 11.00 -0.92 20.74
CA TYR A 216 9.67 -0.55 20.29
C TYR A 216 9.53 -0.91 18.80
N SER A 217 8.65 -1.85 18.48
CA SER A 217 8.43 -2.29 17.10
C SER A 217 7.04 -1.89 16.65
N ALA A 218 6.96 -0.87 15.78
CA ALA A 218 5.71 -0.32 15.29
C ALA A 218 5.33 -0.96 13.94
N GLU A 219 4.26 -1.73 13.93
CA GLU A 219 3.64 -2.30 12.73
C GLU A 219 2.33 -1.57 12.44
N LEU A 220 2.41 -0.53 11.62
CA LEU A 220 1.28 0.33 11.30
C LEU A 220 0.73 -0.01 9.91
N VAL A 221 -0.45 -0.59 9.87
CA VAL A 221 -1.17 -0.90 8.64
C VAL A 221 -1.97 0.32 8.21
N THR A 222 -1.63 0.87 7.05
CA THR A 222 -2.38 1.97 6.43
C THR A 222 -3.55 1.42 5.63
N ARG A 223 -4.70 2.12 5.66
CA ARG A 223 -5.89 1.77 4.89
C ARG A 223 -6.24 2.85 3.90
N SER A 224 -6.90 2.46 2.83
CA SER A 224 -7.49 3.41 1.89
C SER A 224 -8.44 4.37 2.63
N ASN A 225 -8.37 5.65 2.31
CA ASN A 225 -9.13 6.74 2.96
C ASN A 225 -8.79 7.01 4.44
N GLN A 226 -7.76 6.40 4.96
CA GLN A 226 -7.28 6.71 6.30
C GLN A 226 -6.36 7.93 6.26
N THR A 227 -6.77 9.02 6.89
CA THR A 227 -6.01 10.29 6.92
C THR A 227 -4.97 10.34 8.03
N VAL A 228 -5.13 9.53 9.08
CA VAL A 228 -4.24 9.46 10.23
C VAL A 228 -4.02 8.01 10.61
N VAL A 229 -2.76 7.62 10.75
CA VAL A 229 -2.35 6.33 11.31
C VAL A 229 -1.75 6.61 12.68
N ARG A 230 -2.31 6.00 13.71
CA ARG A 230 -1.81 6.11 15.09
C ARG A 230 -1.49 4.73 15.62
N PRO A 231 -0.35 4.55 16.32
CA PRO A 231 -0.16 3.35 17.12
C PRO A 231 -1.23 3.31 18.20
N GLU A 232 -1.84 2.16 18.36
CA GLU A 232 -2.77 1.93 19.48
C GLU A 232 -1.95 1.52 20.70
N TRP A 233 -1.85 2.42 21.63
CA TRP A 233 -1.39 2.07 22.95
C TRP A 233 -2.56 1.36 23.63
N SER A 234 -2.34 0.13 24.10
CA SER A 234 -3.34 -0.48 24.97
C SER A 234 -3.46 0.39 26.22
N ASN A 235 -4.48 1.22 26.23
CA ASN A 235 -4.82 2.05 27.35
C ASN A 235 -5.82 1.28 28.23
N PRO A 236 -5.47 0.84 29.43
CA PRO A 236 -6.40 0.17 30.33
C PRO A 236 -7.50 1.10 30.84
N MET A 237 -7.46 2.37 30.52
CA MET A 237 -8.48 3.37 30.91
C MET A 237 -9.42 3.79 29.77
N GLY A 238 -9.44 3.09 28.63
CA GLY A 238 -10.37 3.26 27.50
C GLY A 238 -9.79 3.93 26.30
#